data_5ebb26371fbcf7ab02073e9c68949db6
#
_entry.id   5ebb26371fbcf7ab02073e9c68949db6
#
_cell.length_a   1.000
_cell.length_b   1.000
_cell.length_c   1.000
_cell.angle_alpha   90.00
_cell.angle_beta   90.00
_cell.angle_gamma   90.00
#
_symmetry.space_group_name_H-M   'P 1'
#
loop_
_entity.id
_entity.type
_entity.pdbx_description
1 polymer ?
#
loop_
_entity_poly.entity_id
_entity_poly.type
_entity_poly.pdbx_seq_one_letter_code
_entity_poly.pdbx_strand_id
1 'polypeptide(L)'
;LLGQNVNAYRGKMNGSEEIADFAMLLEYVSEIPGVERIRFTTSHPKEFTQRLIDAYAKIPKLVNHLHLPVQHGSDRVLANMKRGYTVLEYKSVIKKIKAIRPDIVISSDFIVGFPGETEEDFQQLMKLVKEIKFDNSYCFIYSERPGTPAANLKDDTPLQIKNERLKTLVAQIDQHVLEINQSMVGKTEKVMMESMARDGIHLQGRTENGRVVLIEVNNDHAKRLIGKLESVKFTEALAHSLRGELIIQE
;
A
#
# COMPACT_ATOMS: atom_id res chain seq x y z
N LEU A 1 2.09 8.39 9.22
CA LEU A 1 0.84 9.01 9.67
C LEU A 1 -0.29 7.98 9.59
N LEU A 2 -1.08 7.86 10.64
CA LEU A 2 -2.15 6.88 10.79
C LEU A 2 -3.48 7.57 11.14
N GLY A 3 -4.59 7.01 10.66
CA GLY A 3 -5.94 7.48 10.94
C GLY A 3 -6.98 6.54 10.32
N GLN A 4 -8.27 6.75 10.58
CA GLN A 4 -9.36 5.97 9.97
C GLN A 4 -9.59 6.35 8.49
N ASN A 5 -9.36 7.62 8.14
CA ASN A 5 -9.37 8.16 6.80
C ASN A 5 -8.38 9.34 6.80
N VAL A 6 -7.09 9.03 6.69
CA VAL A 6 -6.01 9.98 6.94
C VAL A 6 -6.00 11.14 5.95
N ASN A 7 -6.37 10.91 4.69
CA ASN A 7 -6.38 11.94 3.67
C ASN A 7 -7.62 12.87 3.72
N ALA A 8 -8.59 12.57 4.59
CA ALA A 8 -9.67 13.50 4.94
C ALA A 8 -9.29 14.46 6.09
N TYR A 9 -8.03 14.47 6.54
CA TYR A 9 -7.57 15.37 7.59
C TYR A 9 -7.92 16.84 7.28
N ARG A 10 -8.45 17.51 8.29
CA ARG A 10 -8.73 18.97 8.30
C ARG A 10 -8.35 19.50 9.69
N GLY A 11 -7.27 20.26 9.76
CA GLY A 11 -6.76 20.82 11.01
C GLY A 11 -6.87 22.33 11.02
N LYS A 12 -7.27 22.92 12.17
CA LYS A 12 -7.18 24.36 12.37
C LYS A 12 -5.73 24.76 12.59
N MET A 13 -5.32 25.84 11.95
CA MET A 13 -4.00 26.43 12.17
C MET A 13 -4.06 27.40 13.34
N ASN A 14 -3.08 27.33 14.24
CA ASN A 14 -3.00 28.27 15.36
C ASN A 14 -2.89 29.71 14.87
N GLY A 15 -3.81 30.57 15.34
CA GLY A 15 -3.82 32.01 15.02
C GLY A 15 -4.42 32.36 13.66
N SER A 16 -5.07 31.41 12.95
CA SER A 16 -5.71 31.62 11.66
C SER A 16 -7.05 30.89 11.59
N GLU A 17 -7.97 31.42 10.79
CA GLU A 17 -9.20 30.73 10.38
C GLU A 17 -8.93 29.70 9.26
N GLU A 18 -7.71 29.62 8.78
CA GLU A 18 -7.30 28.72 7.69
C GLU A 18 -7.32 27.28 8.16
N ILE A 19 -7.86 26.38 7.32
CA ILE A 19 -7.92 24.96 7.55
C ILE A 19 -6.83 24.28 6.72
N ALA A 20 -5.87 23.66 7.40
CA ALA A 20 -4.88 22.81 6.76
C ALA A 20 -5.52 21.49 6.30
N ASP A 21 -5.35 21.15 5.03
CA ASP A 21 -5.66 19.83 4.51
C ASP A 21 -4.49 18.86 4.72
N PHE A 22 -4.68 17.59 4.30
CA PHE A 22 -3.66 16.57 4.47
C PHE A 22 -2.39 16.85 3.67
N ALA A 23 -2.49 17.44 2.47
CA ALA A 23 -1.32 17.80 1.67
C ALA A 23 -0.45 18.84 2.38
N MET A 24 -1.07 19.87 2.97
CA MET A 24 -0.36 20.87 3.78
C MET A 24 0.28 20.24 5.02
N LEU A 25 -0.42 19.32 5.69
CA LEU A 25 0.18 18.58 6.82
C LEU A 25 1.44 17.81 6.39
N LEU A 26 1.42 17.18 5.21
CA LEU A 26 2.59 16.48 4.67
C LEU A 26 3.75 17.44 4.39
N GLU A 27 3.46 18.63 3.85
CA GLU A 27 4.45 19.69 3.65
C GLU A 27 5.12 20.06 4.98
N TYR A 28 4.35 20.38 6.04
CA TYR A 28 4.90 20.69 7.36
C TYR A 28 5.72 19.56 7.97
N VAL A 29 5.22 18.32 7.88
CA VAL A 29 5.96 17.16 8.40
C VAL A 29 7.27 16.98 7.63
N SER A 30 7.31 17.30 6.35
CA SER A 30 8.53 17.17 5.54
C SER A 30 9.63 18.16 5.94
N GLU A 31 9.27 19.31 6.52
CA GLU A 31 10.20 20.34 6.99
C GLU A 31 10.83 20.02 8.36
N ILE A 32 10.29 19.01 9.08
CA ILE A 32 10.83 18.64 10.40
C ILE A 32 12.22 18.05 10.23
N PRO A 33 13.25 18.58 10.92
CA PRO A 33 14.60 18.03 10.90
C PRO A 33 14.61 16.58 11.40
N GLY A 34 15.36 15.70 10.71
CA GLY A 34 15.45 14.27 11.06
C GLY A 34 14.32 13.40 10.53
N VAL A 35 13.28 13.96 9.92
CA VAL A 35 12.31 13.17 9.15
C VAL A 35 12.89 12.86 7.78
N GLU A 36 13.22 11.60 7.55
CA GLU A 36 13.81 11.11 6.29
C GLU A 36 12.76 10.51 5.36
N ARG A 37 11.71 9.88 5.93
CA ARG A 37 10.63 9.22 5.18
C ARG A 37 9.27 9.52 5.78
N ILE A 38 8.30 9.77 4.91
CA ILE A 38 6.91 9.98 5.27
C ILE A 38 6.06 8.90 4.62
N ARG A 39 5.36 8.13 5.45
CA ARG A 39 4.39 7.12 5.04
C ARG A 39 3.04 7.41 5.68
N PHE A 40 1.98 7.17 4.95
CA PHE A 40 0.62 7.20 5.49
C PHE A 40 -0.18 6.00 4.97
N THR A 41 -1.19 5.62 5.72
CA THR A 41 -2.09 4.50 5.41
C THR A 41 -3.54 4.89 5.69
N THR A 42 -4.48 4.03 5.30
CA THR A 42 -5.91 4.24 5.54
C THR A 42 -6.46 5.45 4.80
N SER A 43 -6.16 5.51 3.49
CA SER A 43 -6.64 6.55 2.57
C SER A 43 -7.98 6.15 1.93
N HIS A 44 -8.79 7.15 1.58
CA HIS A 44 -10.03 6.95 0.83
C HIS A 44 -9.89 7.56 -0.58
N PRO A 45 -10.23 6.86 -1.67
CA PRO A 45 -10.06 7.35 -3.04
C PRO A 45 -10.75 8.68 -3.31
N LYS A 46 -11.95 8.89 -2.75
CA LYS A 46 -12.72 10.13 -2.90
C LYS A 46 -12.03 11.37 -2.33
N GLU A 47 -11.23 11.19 -1.27
CA GLU A 47 -10.48 12.27 -0.62
C GLU A 47 -9.06 12.43 -1.22
N PHE A 48 -8.75 11.70 -2.30
CA PHE A 48 -7.44 11.79 -2.96
C PHE A 48 -7.45 12.94 -3.96
N THR A 49 -7.32 14.16 -3.44
CA THR A 49 -7.42 15.41 -4.21
C THR A 49 -6.23 15.63 -5.14
N GLN A 50 -6.38 16.52 -6.14
CA GLN A 50 -5.26 16.91 -7.01
C GLN A 50 -4.09 17.47 -6.20
N ARG A 51 -4.36 18.27 -5.16
CA ARG A 51 -3.33 18.81 -4.27
C ARG A 51 -2.51 17.71 -3.57
N LEU A 52 -3.16 16.62 -3.16
CA LEU A 52 -2.46 15.47 -2.58
C LEU A 52 -1.64 14.71 -3.64
N ILE A 53 -2.13 14.64 -4.89
CA ILE A 53 -1.36 14.11 -6.02
C ILE A 53 -0.11 14.96 -6.25
N ASP A 54 -0.26 16.29 -6.28
CA ASP A 54 0.85 17.22 -6.48
C ASP A 54 1.89 17.16 -5.34
N ALA A 55 1.47 16.79 -4.12
CA ALA A 55 2.39 16.57 -2.99
C ALA A 55 3.41 15.47 -3.29
N TYR A 56 3.05 14.43 -4.05
CA TYR A 56 4.01 13.40 -4.48
C TYR A 56 5.09 13.93 -5.42
N ALA A 57 4.81 14.99 -6.19
CA ALA A 57 5.83 15.66 -6.99
C ALA A 57 6.75 16.56 -6.14
N LYS A 58 6.17 17.23 -5.12
CA LYS A 58 6.84 18.27 -4.34
C LYS A 58 7.64 17.73 -3.15
N ILE A 59 7.22 16.62 -2.56
CA ILE A 59 7.77 16.09 -1.30
C ILE A 59 8.55 14.81 -1.58
N PRO A 60 9.89 14.89 -1.77
CA PRO A 60 10.71 13.70 -2.04
C PRO A 60 10.69 12.67 -0.90
N LYS A 61 10.47 13.12 0.33
CA LYS A 61 10.39 12.25 1.53
C LYS A 61 9.14 11.36 1.57
N LEU A 62 8.11 11.65 0.75
CA LEU A 62 6.98 10.73 0.58
C LEU A 62 7.47 9.44 -0.07
N VAL A 63 7.23 8.32 0.60
CA VAL A 63 7.66 6.99 0.13
C VAL A 63 7.03 6.64 -1.22
N ASN A 64 7.76 5.88 -2.03
CA ASN A 64 7.31 5.42 -3.35
C ASN A 64 6.32 4.24 -3.25
N HIS A 65 5.35 4.39 -2.35
CA HIS A 65 4.28 3.45 -2.08
C HIS A 65 3.01 4.21 -1.71
N LEU A 66 1.89 3.79 -2.28
CA LEU A 66 0.57 4.31 -1.95
C LEU A 66 -0.37 3.15 -1.58
N HIS A 67 -0.85 3.16 -0.33
CA HIS A 67 -1.95 2.30 0.09
C HIS A 67 -3.28 3.03 -0.12
N LEU A 68 -4.05 2.59 -1.12
CA LEU A 68 -5.32 3.20 -1.50
C LEU A 68 -6.40 2.12 -1.67
N PRO A 69 -7.15 1.79 -0.61
CA PRO A 69 -8.16 0.76 -0.63
C PRO A 69 -9.27 1.01 -1.63
N VAL A 70 -9.38 0.16 -2.67
CA VAL A 70 -10.49 0.20 -3.65
C VAL A 70 -11.69 -0.62 -3.21
N GLN A 71 -11.48 -1.65 -2.41
CA GLN A 71 -12.45 -2.60 -1.88
C GLN A 71 -12.98 -3.60 -2.91
N HIS A 72 -13.39 -3.18 -4.10
CA HIS A 72 -13.90 -4.05 -5.17
C HIS A 72 -13.66 -3.46 -6.58
N GLY A 73 -13.73 -4.30 -7.61
CA GLY A 73 -13.56 -3.90 -9.00
C GLY A 73 -14.86 -3.74 -9.81
N SER A 74 -16.02 -3.91 -9.18
CA SER A 74 -17.35 -3.71 -9.79
C SER A 74 -18.00 -2.45 -9.25
N ASP A 75 -18.44 -1.56 -10.11
CA ASP A 75 -19.16 -0.33 -9.72
C ASP A 75 -20.47 -0.64 -9.00
N ARG A 76 -21.17 -1.74 -9.39
CA ARG A 76 -22.39 -2.19 -8.72
C ARG A 76 -22.10 -2.58 -7.26
N VAL A 77 -21.04 -3.34 -7.02
CA VAL A 77 -20.65 -3.76 -5.67
C VAL A 77 -20.16 -2.55 -4.86
N LEU A 78 -19.36 -1.65 -5.44
CA LEU A 78 -18.92 -0.41 -4.79
C LEU A 78 -20.10 0.48 -4.38
N ALA A 79 -21.14 0.59 -5.24
CA ALA A 79 -22.36 1.33 -4.92
C ALA A 79 -23.11 0.69 -3.74
N ASN A 80 -23.21 -0.64 -3.71
CA ASN A 80 -23.84 -1.38 -2.60
C ASN A 80 -23.04 -1.24 -1.30
N MET A 81 -21.71 -1.18 -1.38
CA MET A 81 -20.80 -0.87 -0.26
C MET A 81 -20.84 0.60 0.17
N LYS A 82 -21.60 1.46 -0.54
CA LYS A 82 -21.68 2.92 -0.28
C LYS A 82 -20.32 3.63 -0.36
N ARG A 83 -19.45 3.21 -1.29
CA ARG A 83 -18.10 3.78 -1.40
C ARG A 83 -18.09 5.18 -2.03
N GLY A 84 -19.08 5.53 -2.87
CA GLY A 84 -19.26 6.88 -3.42
C GLY A 84 -18.24 7.26 -4.51
N TYR A 85 -17.59 6.28 -5.13
CA TYR A 85 -16.73 6.42 -6.31
C TYR A 85 -16.87 5.20 -7.21
N THR A 86 -16.46 5.36 -8.47
CA THR A 86 -16.42 4.32 -9.50
C THR A 86 -15.01 3.79 -9.70
N VAL A 87 -14.91 2.64 -10.34
CA VAL A 87 -13.61 2.06 -10.77
C VAL A 87 -12.86 3.00 -11.71
N LEU A 88 -13.58 3.72 -12.59
CA LEU A 88 -12.98 4.68 -13.52
C LEU A 88 -12.33 5.86 -12.77
N GLU A 89 -13.02 6.42 -11.77
CA GLU A 89 -12.48 7.49 -10.93
C GLU A 89 -11.24 7.01 -10.14
N TYR A 90 -11.31 5.81 -9.57
CA TYR A 90 -10.15 5.20 -8.90
C TYR A 90 -8.95 5.07 -9.85
N LYS A 91 -9.15 4.50 -11.04
CA LYS A 91 -8.11 4.36 -12.07
C LYS A 91 -7.54 5.70 -12.52
N SER A 92 -8.36 6.75 -12.57
CA SER A 92 -7.91 8.11 -12.89
C SER A 92 -6.92 8.63 -11.85
N VAL A 93 -7.17 8.41 -10.55
CA VAL A 93 -6.22 8.76 -9.48
C VAL A 93 -4.90 8.00 -9.65
N ILE A 94 -4.96 6.68 -9.84
CA ILE A 94 -3.76 5.85 -10.05
C ILE A 94 -2.96 6.32 -11.27
N LYS A 95 -3.63 6.63 -12.38
CA LYS A 95 -2.98 7.12 -13.60
C LYS A 95 -2.23 8.43 -13.35
N LYS A 96 -2.84 9.37 -12.62
CA LYS A 96 -2.22 10.66 -12.29
C LYS A 96 -0.99 10.49 -11.39
N ILE A 97 -1.08 9.65 -10.38
CA ILE A 97 0.04 9.34 -9.49
C ILE A 97 1.19 8.67 -10.25
N LYS A 98 0.89 7.67 -11.10
CA LYS A 98 1.92 7.00 -11.91
C LYS A 98 2.55 7.91 -12.95
N ALA A 99 1.85 8.96 -13.41
CA ALA A 99 2.44 9.97 -14.30
C ALA A 99 3.52 10.82 -13.58
N ILE A 100 3.38 11.02 -12.26
CA ILE A 100 4.35 11.75 -11.43
C ILE A 100 5.47 10.83 -10.94
N ARG A 101 5.11 9.63 -10.48
CA ARG A 101 6.03 8.60 -9.97
C ARG A 101 5.77 7.26 -10.68
N PRO A 102 6.41 7.03 -11.85
CA PRO A 102 6.16 5.82 -12.67
C PRO A 102 6.37 4.50 -11.92
N ASP A 103 7.34 4.47 -11.02
CA ASP A 103 7.71 3.27 -10.24
C ASP A 103 6.96 3.13 -8.92
N ILE A 104 5.96 4.00 -8.65
CA ILE A 104 5.20 3.90 -7.41
C ILE A 104 4.43 2.59 -7.35
N VAL A 105 4.56 1.89 -6.25
CA VAL A 105 3.79 0.67 -6.00
C VAL A 105 2.49 1.00 -5.29
N ILE A 106 1.41 0.34 -5.70
CA ILE A 106 0.06 0.55 -5.19
C ILE A 106 -0.36 -0.70 -4.43
N SER A 107 -0.81 -0.53 -3.20
CA SER A 107 -1.48 -1.58 -2.43
C SER A 107 -2.92 -1.19 -2.11
N SER A 108 -3.73 -2.19 -1.80
CA SER A 108 -5.16 -1.99 -1.60
C SER A 108 -5.72 -2.98 -0.57
N ASP A 109 -6.98 -2.77 -0.19
CA ASP A 109 -7.80 -3.76 0.47
C ASP A 109 -8.86 -4.23 -0.50
N PHE A 110 -9.17 -5.53 -0.45
CA PHE A 110 -10.19 -6.16 -1.28
C PHE A 110 -11.14 -6.99 -0.43
N ILE A 111 -12.42 -6.94 -0.78
CA ILE A 111 -13.47 -7.74 -0.17
C ILE A 111 -14.14 -8.56 -1.28
N VAL A 112 -14.14 -9.88 -1.13
CA VAL A 112 -14.88 -10.82 -1.99
C VAL A 112 -16.06 -11.41 -1.23
N GLY A 113 -17.05 -11.93 -1.97
CA GLY A 113 -18.24 -12.55 -1.37
C GLY A 113 -19.14 -11.53 -0.68
N PHE A 114 -19.15 -10.28 -1.15
CA PHE A 114 -20.13 -9.29 -0.70
C PHE A 114 -21.54 -9.74 -1.09
N PRO A 115 -22.59 -9.53 -0.26
CA PRO A 115 -23.95 -9.94 -0.56
C PRO A 115 -24.42 -9.52 -1.96
N GLY A 116 -24.83 -10.48 -2.77
CA GLY A 116 -25.24 -10.27 -4.15
C GLY A 116 -24.11 -10.10 -5.17
N GLU A 117 -22.84 -10.33 -4.80
CA GLU A 117 -21.71 -10.36 -5.75
C GLU A 117 -21.89 -11.52 -6.74
N THR A 118 -21.96 -11.20 -8.04
CA THR A 118 -22.06 -12.19 -9.13
C THR A 118 -20.66 -12.62 -9.60
N GLU A 119 -20.63 -13.63 -10.49
CA GLU A 119 -19.37 -14.03 -11.12
C GLU A 119 -18.81 -12.91 -12.02
N GLU A 120 -19.67 -12.17 -12.73
CA GLU A 120 -19.27 -11.03 -13.55
C GLU A 120 -18.62 -9.92 -12.71
N ASP A 121 -19.15 -9.67 -11.50
CA ASP A 121 -18.54 -8.70 -10.58
C ASP A 121 -17.16 -9.16 -10.13
N PHE A 122 -17.01 -10.45 -9.81
CA PHE A 122 -15.70 -10.99 -9.43
C PHE A 122 -14.71 -10.93 -10.59
N GLN A 123 -15.13 -11.20 -11.83
CA GLN A 123 -14.27 -11.07 -13.01
C GLN A 123 -13.86 -9.60 -13.26
N GLN A 124 -14.74 -8.62 -12.97
CA GLN A 124 -14.38 -7.20 -13.02
C GLN A 124 -13.32 -6.86 -11.97
N LEU A 125 -13.41 -7.43 -10.77
CA LEU A 125 -12.37 -7.30 -9.74
C LEU A 125 -11.04 -7.86 -10.23
N MET A 126 -11.03 -9.09 -10.77
CA MET A 126 -9.82 -9.72 -11.27
C MET A 126 -9.19 -8.95 -12.44
N LYS A 127 -10.03 -8.35 -13.31
CA LYS A 127 -9.56 -7.48 -14.38
C LYS A 127 -8.85 -6.23 -13.83
N LEU A 128 -9.45 -5.57 -12.84
CA LEU A 128 -8.85 -4.39 -12.18
C LEU A 128 -7.51 -4.74 -11.54
N VAL A 129 -7.44 -5.88 -10.82
CA VAL A 129 -6.24 -6.35 -10.15
C VAL A 129 -5.10 -6.59 -11.13
N LYS A 130 -5.37 -7.27 -12.25
CA LYS A 130 -4.39 -7.51 -13.32
C LYS A 130 -3.93 -6.23 -14.01
N GLU A 131 -4.82 -5.28 -14.22
CA GLU A 131 -4.52 -4.02 -14.92
C GLU A 131 -3.62 -3.10 -14.10
N ILE A 132 -3.91 -2.93 -12.80
CA ILE A 132 -3.16 -2.03 -11.93
C ILE A 132 -1.86 -2.67 -11.44
N LYS A 133 -1.81 -3.99 -11.32
CA LYS A 133 -0.72 -4.78 -10.73
C LYS A 133 -0.46 -4.34 -9.28
N PHE A 134 -1.47 -4.57 -8.44
CA PHE A 134 -1.34 -4.25 -7.02
C PHE A 134 -0.22 -5.05 -6.36
N ASP A 135 0.48 -4.38 -5.47
CA ASP A 135 1.46 -4.94 -4.55
C ASP A 135 0.79 -5.50 -3.29
N ASN A 136 1.56 -5.88 -2.28
CA ASN A 136 1.10 -6.38 -0.99
C ASN A 136 -0.23 -5.75 -0.57
N SER A 137 -1.29 -6.52 -0.70
CA SER A 137 -2.66 -6.06 -0.48
C SER A 137 -3.38 -7.02 0.46
N TYR A 138 -4.37 -6.50 1.18
CA TYR A 138 -5.16 -7.31 2.10
C TYR A 138 -6.45 -7.76 1.41
N CYS A 139 -6.72 -9.06 1.46
CA CYS A 139 -7.87 -9.69 0.84
C CYS A 139 -8.72 -10.36 1.92
N PHE A 140 -10.02 -10.03 1.93
CA PHE A 140 -10.95 -10.51 2.93
C PHE A 140 -12.20 -11.10 2.28
N ILE A 141 -12.79 -12.11 2.93
CA ILE A 141 -14.20 -12.44 2.69
C ILE A 141 -15.04 -11.42 3.44
N TYR A 142 -16.13 -10.97 2.82
CA TYR A 142 -17.10 -10.11 3.48
C TYR A 142 -17.53 -10.70 4.83
N SER A 143 -17.49 -9.89 5.86
CA SER A 143 -18.02 -10.20 7.17
C SER A 143 -19.08 -9.17 7.53
N GLU A 144 -20.23 -9.64 7.91
CA GLU A 144 -21.35 -8.80 8.34
C GLU A 144 -20.94 -7.93 9.54
N ARG A 145 -21.30 -6.66 9.46
CA ARG A 145 -21.11 -5.72 10.58
C ARG A 145 -22.47 -5.19 11.02
N PRO A 146 -22.88 -5.45 12.26
CA PRO A 146 -24.16 -4.96 12.80
C PRO A 146 -24.31 -3.45 12.59
N GLY A 147 -25.52 -3.02 12.22
CA GLY A 147 -25.83 -1.61 12.00
C GLY A 147 -25.42 -1.04 10.64
N THR A 148 -24.81 -1.84 9.76
CA THR A 148 -24.54 -1.41 8.38
C THR A 148 -25.69 -1.79 7.42
N PRO A 149 -25.97 -0.99 6.37
CA PRO A 149 -26.97 -1.37 5.35
C PRO A 149 -26.69 -2.72 4.70
N ALA A 150 -25.43 -3.10 4.58
CA ALA A 150 -25.02 -4.38 3.99
C ALA A 150 -25.42 -5.59 4.85
N ALA A 151 -25.57 -5.43 6.16
CA ALA A 151 -26.04 -6.49 7.06
C ALA A 151 -27.47 -6.95 6.78
N ASN A 152 -28.28 -6.10 6.12
CA ASN A 152 -29.67 -6.43 5.74
C ASN A 152 -29.78 -7.01 4.32
N LEU A 153 -28.68 -7.14 3.60
CA LEU A 153 -28.68 -7.74 2.27
C LEU A 153 -28.69 -9.27 2.39
N LYS A 154 -29.47 -9.91 1.52
CA LYS A 154 -29.48 -11.38 1.43
C LYS A 154 -28.16 -11.87 0.89
N ASP A 155 -27.49 -12.70 1.66
CA ASP A 155 -26.21 -13.31 1.30
C ASP A 155 -26.42 -14.78 0.94
N ASP A 156 -26.63 -15.02 -0.35
CA ASP A 156 -26.91 -16.35 -0.90
C ASP A 156 -25.64 -17.04 -1.45
N THR A 157 -24.50 -16.37 -1.41
CA THR A 157 -23.27 -16.95 -1.97
C THR A 157 -22.68 -18.00 -1.02
N PRO A 158 -22.57 -19.27 -1.44
CA PRO A 158 -21.98 -20.32 -0.61
C PRO A 158 -20.56 -19.96 -0.15
N LEU A 159 -20.23 -20.32 1.08
CA LEU A 159 -18.91 -20.06 1.66
C LEU A 159 -17.78 -20.69 0.82
N GLN A 160 -18.03 -21.83 0.19
CA GLN A 160 -17.08 -22.47 -0.72
C GLN A 160 -16.71 -21.53 -1.88
N ILE A 161 -17.68 -20.92 -2.53
CA ILE A 161 -17.46 -19.97 -3.64
C ILE A 161 -16.66 -18.74 -3.16
N LYS A 162 -16.99 -18.20 -1.98
CA LYS A 162 -16.26 -17.08 -1.40
C LYS A 162 -14.79 -17.45 -1.14
N ASN A 163 -14.53 -18.64 -0.62
CA ASN A 163 -13.16 -19.14 -0.38
C ASN A 163 -12.38 -19.32 -1.69
N GLU A 164 -13.03 -19.85 -2.74
CA GLU A 164 -12.42 -20.03 -4.07
C GLU A 164 -12.06 -18.67 -4.69
N ARG A 165 -12.95 -17.66 -4.61
CA ARG A 165 -12.69 -16.31 -5.04
C ARG A 165 -11.52 -15.67 -4.27
N LEU A 166 -11.52 -15.79 -2.95
CA LEU A 166 -10.43 -15.29 -2.11
C LEU A 166 -9.10 -15.92 -2.51
N LYS A 167 -9.04 -17.25 -2.65
CA LYS A 167 -7.83 -17.97 -3.04
C LYS A 167 -7.32 -17.51 -4.40
N THR A 168 -8.21 -17.35 -5.38
CA THR A 168 -7.86 -16.87 -6.73
C THR A 168 -7.30 -15.44 -6.69
N LEU A 169 -7.93 -14.56 -5.92
CA LEU A 169 -7.50 -13.17 -5.76
C LEU A 169 -6.11 -13.09 -5.10
N VAL A 170 -5.91 -13.81 -3.99
CA VAL A 170 -4.62 -13.85 -3.26
C VAL A 170 -3.51 -14.38 -4.16
N ALA A 171 -3.74 -15.47 -4.88
CA ALA A 171 -2.74 -16.02 -5.80
C ALA A 171 -2.31 -15.01 -6.88
N GLN A 172 -3.25 -14.22 -7.40
CA GLN A 172 -2.92 -13.17 -8.38
C GLN A 172 -2.09 -12.03 -7.76
N ILE A 173 -2.41 -11.61 -6.52
CA ILE A 173 -1.63 -10.61 -5.79
C ILE A 173 -0.22 -11.13 -5.49
N ASP A 174 -0.09 -12.35 -5.00
CA ASP A 174 1.22 -12.98 -4.70
C ASP A 174 2.10 -13.07 -5.95
N GLN A 175 1.50 -13.37 -7.12
CA GLN A 175 2.21 -13.32 -8.39
C GLN A 175 2.77 -11.92 -8.68
N HIS A 176 1.98 -10.87 -8.50
CA HIS A 176 2.44 -9.48 -8.70
C HIS A 176 3.56 -9.11 -7.72
N VAL A 177 3.42 -9.49 -6.44
CA VAL A 177 4.46 -9.27 -5.42
C VAL A 177 5.79 -9.90 -5.85
N LEU A 178 5.74 -11.14 -6.33
CA LEU A 178 6.94 -11.84 -6.82
C LEU A 178 7.55 -11.15 -8.05
N GLU A 179 6.71 -10.76 -9.04
CA GLU A 179 7.17 -10.02 -10.23
C GLU A 179 7.87 -8.71 -9.83
N ILE A 180 7.31 -7.96 -8.87
CA ILE A 180 7.90 -6.73 -8.37
C ILE A 180 9.22 -7.02 -7.64
N ASN A 181 9.26 -8.04 -6.77
CA ASN A 181 10.49 -8.46 -6.09
C ASN A 181 11.60 -8.80 -7.10
N GLN A 182 11.27 -9.59 -8.13
CA GLN A 182 12.21 -9.97 -9.18
C GLN A 182 12.74 -8.74 -9.95
N SER A 183 11.87 -7.74 -10.21
CA SER A 183 12.27 -6.50 -10.89
C SER A 183 13.23 -5.62 -10.07
N MET A 184 13.34 -5.88 -8.78
CA MET A 184 14.24 -5.15 -7.87
C MET A 184 15.64 -5.78 -7.80
N VAL A 185 15.80 -7.05 -8.16
CA VAL A 185 17.11 -7.72 -8.15
C VAL A 185 18.11 -6.98 -9.03
N GLY A 186 19.30 -6.77 -8.52
CA GLY A 186 20.38 -6.00 -9.15
C GLY A 186 20.31 -4.49 -8.90
N LYS A 187 19.19 -3.95 -8.42
CA LYS A 187 19.07 -2.54 -8.03
C LYS A 187 19.67 -2.28 -6.66
N THR A 188 20.08 -1.03 -6.44
CA THR A 188 20.54 -0.54 -5.14
C THR A 188 19.57 0.51 -4.63
N GLU A 189 19.08 0.33 -3.40
CA GLU A 189 18.19 1.29 -2.75
C GLU A 189 18.62 1.57 -1.31
N LYS A 190 18.13 2.67 -0.75
CA LYS A 190 18.23 2.93 0.68
C LYS A 190 17.25 2.06 1.45
N VAL A 191 17.74 1.31 2.42
CA VAL A 191 16.99 0.40 3.28
C VAL A 191 17.10 0.87 4.72
N MET A 192 15.98 1.03 5.41
CA MET A 192 15.95 1.32 6.84
C MET A 192 16.22 0.03 7.61
N MET A 193 17.29 -0.03 8.37
CA MET A 193 17.63 -1.17 9.21
C MET A 193 16.78 -1.16 10.48
N GLU A 194 15.99 -2.21 10.71
CA GLU A 194 14.98 -2.23 11.79
C GLU A 194 15.41 -3.09 12.98
N SER A 195 15.83 -4.31 12.73
CA SER A 195 16.11 -5.30 13.80
C SER A 195 16.88 -6.50 13.27
N MET A 196 17.34 -7.36 14.15
CA MET A 196 17.71 -8.73 13.77
C MET A 196 16.46 -9.50 13.36
N ALA A 197 16.56 -10.30 12.29
CA ALA A 197 15.53 -11.22 11.88
C ALA A 197 15.33 -12.34 12.92
N ARG A 198 14.22 -13.06 12.84
CA ARG A 198 13.89 -14.12 13.81
C ARG A 198 14.88 -15.29 13.80
N ASP A 199 15.61 -15.47 12.70
CA ASP A 199 16.65 -16.50 12.58
C ASP A 199 17.92 -16.18 13.37
N GLY A 200 18.07 -14.94 13.87
CA GLY A 200 19.23 -14.49 14.62
C GLY A 200 20.50 -14.32 13.78
N ILE A 201 20.45 -14.48 12.47
CA ILE A 201 21.57 -14.45 11.54
C ILE A 201 21.52 -13.19 10.69
N HIS A 202 20.35 -12.88 10.13
CA HIS A 202 20.18 -11.77 9.21
C HIS A 202 19.78 -10.47 9.94
N LEU A 203 20.34 -9.36 9.50
CA LEU A 203 19.78 -8.03 9.78
C LEU A 203 18.60 -7.81 8.87
N GLN A 204 17.45 -7.43 9.44
CA GLN A 204 16.24 -7.10 8.73
C GLN A 204 16.14 -5.60 8.54
N GLY A 205 15.90 -5.19 7.31
CA GLY A 205 15.58 -3.81 6.97
C GLY A 205 14.32 -3.70 6.12
N ARG A 206 13.93 -2.46 5.82
CA ARG A 206 12.74 -2.18 5.02
C ARG A 206 13.02 -1.13 3.96
N THR A 207 12.65 -1.45 2.72
CA THR A 207 12.74 -0.54 1.58
C THR A 207 11.73 0.59 1.70
N GLU A 208 11.84 1.59 0.81
CA GLU A 208 10.87 2.67 0.70
C GLU A 208 9.45 2.17 0.37
N ASN A 209 9.32 1.18 -0.49
CA ASN A 209 8.04 0.56 -0.83
C ASN A 209 7.54 -0.49 0.19
N GLY A 210 8.24 -0.62 1.34
CA GLY A 210 7.79 -1.41 2.49
C GLY A 210 8.24 -2.88 2.48
N ARG A 211 9.09 -3.31 1.54
CA ARG A 211 9.60 -4.69 1.48
C ARG A 211 10.61 -4.98 2.55
N VAL A 212 10.49 -6.16 3.11
CA VAL A 212 11.51 -6.72 4.00
C VAL A 212 12.73 -7.10 3.19
N VAL A 213 13.90 -6.69 3.67
CA VAL A 213 15.21 -7.08 3.11
C VAL A 213 15.99 -7.78 4.20
N LEU A 214 16.54 -8.94 3.88
CA LEU A 214 17.41 -9.74 4.74
C LEU A 214 18.86 -9.58 4.28
N ILE A 215 19.73 -9.21 5.21
CA ILE A 215 21.13 -8.91 4.93
C ILE A 215 21.99 -9.73 5.90
N GLU A 216 22.91 -10.50 5.37
CA GLU A 216 23.85 -11.27 6.20
C GLU A 216 24.95 -10.33 6.73
N VAL A 217 25.02 -10.20 8.05
CA VAL A 217 26.02 -9.39 8.74
C VAL A 217 26.34 -10.02 10.09
N ASN A 218 27.55 -9.75 10.60
CA ASN A 218 27.85 -10.14 11.97
C ASN A 218 27.06 -9.28 12.99
N ASN A 219 26.82 -9.86 14.18
CA ASN A 219 25.97 -9.25 15.21
C ASN A 219 26.44 -7.86 15.68
N ASP A 220 27.75 -7.63 15.76
CA ASP A 220 28.27 -6.35 16.22
C ASP A 220 28.10 -5.26 15.18
N HIS A 221 28.22 -5.61 13.90
CA HIS A 221 27.94 -4.69 12.80
C HIS A 221 26.43 -4.40 12.71
N ALA A 222 25.58 -5.42 12.84
CA ALA A 222 24.13 -5.25 12.86
C ALA A 222 23.66 -4.21 13.89
N LYS A 223 24.16 -4.29 15.14
CA LYS A 223 23.82 -3.35 16.23
C LYS A 223 24.14 -1.89 15.88
N ARG A 224 25.19 -1.64 15.08
CA ARG A 224 25.60 -0.29 14.67
C ARG A 224 24.73 0.26 13.54
N LEU A 225 24.08 -0.61 12.78
CA LEU A 225 23.28 -0.25 11.61
C LEU A 225 21.80 -0.05 11.95
N ILE A 226 21.27 -0.70 13.00
CA ILE A 226 19.87 -0.56 13.41
C ILE A 226 19.53 0.91 13.62
N GLY A 227 18.41 1.36 13.03
CA GLY A 227 17.97 2.75 13.04
C GLY A 227 18.57 3.63 11.94
N LYS A 228 19.43 3.08 11.06
CA LYS A 228 20.05 3.83 9.97
C LYS A 228 19.48 3.46 8.60
N LEU A 229 19.60 4.40 7.66
CA LEU A 229 19.32 4.20 6.24
C LEU A 229 20.62 3.84 5.52
N GLU A 230 20.72 2.60 5.07
CA GLU A 230 21.92 2.09 4.40
C GLU A 230 21.64 1.76 2.93
N SER A 231 22.66 1.87 2.09
CA SER A 231 22.58 1.44 0.68
C SER A 231 22.72 -0.06 0.58
N VAL A 232 21.74 -0.72 -0.02
CA VAL A 232 21.69 -2.18 -0.19
C VAL A 232 21.46 -2.54 -1.65
N LYS A 233 22.31 -3.39 -2.21
CA LYS A 233 22.11 -4.02 -3.51
C LYS A 233 21.32 -5.30 -3.31
N PHE A 234 20.19 -5.41 -4.00
CA PHE A 234 19.36 -6.62 -3.91
C PHE A 234 19.94 -7.74 -4.77
N THR A 235 20.09 -8.91 -4.18
CA THR A 235 20.76 -10.07 -4.80
C THR A 235 19.78 -11.18 -5.16
N GLU A 236 18.69 -11.34 -4.39
CA GLU A 236 17.72 -12.40 -4.59
C GLU A 236 16.30 -11.95 -4.23
N ALA A 237 15.32 -12.40 -5.02
CA ALA A 237 13.89 -12.21 -4.77
C ALA A 237 13.31 -13.47 -4.11
N LEU A 238 12.72 -13.31 -2.94
CA LEU A 238 11.94 -14.32 -2.23
C LEU A 238 10.43 -14.01 -2.41
N ALA A 239 9.57 -14.93 -1.98
CA ALA A 239 8.12 -14.78 -2.13
C ALA A 239 7.60 -13.45 -1.54
N HIS A 240 8.04 -13.09 -0.33
CA HIS A 240 7.57 -11.90 0.39
C HIS A 240 8.70 -10.99 0.91
N SER A 241 9.94 -11.21 0.49
CA SER A 241 11.11 -10.45 0.92
C SER A 241 12.18 -10.44 -0.16
N LEU A 242 13.25 -9.69 0.10
CA LEU A 242 14.45 -9.66 -0.72
C LEU A 242 15.65 -10.09 0.13
N ARG A 243 16.69 -10.60 -0.49
CA ARG A 243 18.04 -10.62 0.07
C ARG A 243 18.86 -9.50 -0.55
N GLY A 244 19.83 -9.01 0.20
CA GLY A 244 20.72 -7.97 -0.28
C GLY A 244 22.03 -7.92 0.45
N GLU A 245 22.94 -7.13 -0.11
CA GLU A 245 24.28 -6.89 0.42
C GLU A 245 24.46 -5.40 0.66
N LEU A 246 25.11 -5.03 1.78
CA LEU A 246 25.47 -3.65 2.07
C LEU A 246 26.49 -3.15 1.05
N ILE A 247 26.25 -1.96 0.51
CA ILE A 247 27.25 -1.24 -0.27
C ILE A 247 28.12 -0.44 0.71
N ILE A 248 29.32 -0.89 0.93
CA ILE A 248 30.31 -0.15 1.70
C ILE A 248 30.80 1.00 0.81
N GLN A 249 30.51 2.24 1.20
CA GLN A 249 31.18 3.39 0.59
C GLN A 249 32.58 3.47 1.20
N GLU A 250 33.61 3.30 0.37
CA GLU A 250 35.01 3.57 0.72
C GLU A 250 35.23 5.06 1.01
#